data_8293c77ca4c95f13a46e6fb9e26adc84
#
_entry.id   8293c77ca4c95f13a46e6fb9e26adc84
#
_cell.length_a   1.000
_cell.length_b   1.000
_cell.length_c   1.000
_cell.angle_alpha   90.00
_cell.angle_beta   90.00
_cell.angle_gamma   90.00
#
_symmetry.space_group_name_H-M   'P 1'
#
loop_
_entity.id
_entity.type
_entity.pdbx_description
1 polymer ?
#
loop_
_entity_poly.entity_id
_entity_poly.type
_entity_poly.pdbx_seq_one_letter_code
_entity_poly.pdbx_strand_id
1 'polypeptide(L)'
;MKKLTLFFGVLLMISCQKELELVKANRTIDSTVVDHSPVYIFLDAKGKDTLAEVNRKNTIGTTNWIFNVDKRLPLKIAIPEIIQLQERRDKAQFHKNEEAGNFYSYTDSVQKTLAFMPFKEINYTYNSYFSTIYIKENPDYHLHFQTFSVNFKLKNKVSVDGNEVEMSELVSFLKDYTTFAGEGKRILIYLNFDERLTFDHYLSKVIELKALENELVAISPIHFIYDKKKLPDCECGM
;
A
#
# COMPACT_ATOMS: atom_id res chain seq x y z
N MET A 1 50.02 -14.98 49.42
CA MET A 1 49.78 -14.41 48.09
C MET A 1 48.37 -14.77 47.65
N LYS A 2 47.42 -13.83 47.77
CA LYS A 2 46.02 -14.05 47.44
C LYS A 2 45.82 -13.83 45.95
N LYS A 3 45.41 -14.86 45.18
CA LYS A 3 45.04 -14.75 43.77
C LYS A 3 43.68 -14.07 43.66
N LEU A 4 43.67 -12.83 43.17
CA LEU A 4 42.46 -12.08 42.83
C LEU A 4 42.00 -12.54 41.46
N THR A 5 40.97 -13.38 41.43
CA THR A 5 40.31 -13.80 40.18
C THR A 5 39.34 -12.71 39.75
N LEU A 6 39.75 -11.94 38.71
CA LEU A 6 38.88 -10.93 38.10
C LEU A 6 37.84 -11.63 37.22
N PHE A 7 36.60 -11.68 37.71
CA PHE A 7 35.45 -12.22 36.97
C PHE A 7 34.94 -11.12 36.02
N PHE A 8 35.40 -11.16 34.78
CA PHE A 8 34.97 -10.24 33.74
C PHE A 8 33.59 -10.71 33.22
N GLY A 9 32.54 -10.19 33.86
CA GLY A 9 31.18 -10.42 33.40
C GLY A 9 30.91 -9.72 32.07
N VAL A 10 30.94 -10.47 30.97
CA VAL A 10 30.47 -9.99 29.67
C VAL A 10 28.95 -9.86 29.74
N LEU A 11 28.48 -8.63 29.98
CA LEU A 11 27.07 -8.29 29.78
C LEU A 11 26.78 -8.35 28.27
N LEU A 12 26.21 -9.45 27.82
CA LEU A 12 25.60 -9.54 26.50
C LEU A 12 24.38 -8.59 26.49
N MET A 13 24.60 -7.39 26.01
CA MET A 13 23.53 -6.47 25.64
C MET A 13 22.75 -7.10 24.50
N ILE A 14 21.74 -7.91 24.81
CA ILE A 14 20.74 -8.35 23.83
C ILE A 14 19.91 -7.11 23.55
N SER A 15 20.37 -6.31 22.60
CA SER A 15 19.53 -5.25 22.01
C SER A 15 18.46 -5.94 21.20
N CYS A 16 17.24 -5.94 21.70
CA CYS A 16 16.07 -6.38 20.94
C CYS A 16 15.79 -5.31 19.87
N GLN A 17 16.56 -5.36 18.75
CA GLN A 17 16.26 -4.52 17.60
C GLN A 17 14.98 -5.05 16.95
N LYS A 18 13.97 -4.19 16.86
CA LYS A 18 12.79 -4.50 16.07
C LYS A 18 13.21 -4.56 14.60
N GLU A 19 13.01 -5.72 14.02
CA GLU A 19 13.30 -5.95 12.60
C GLU A 19 12.10 -5.49 11.77
N LEU A 20 12.36 -4.71 10.73
CA LEU A 20 11.37 -4.26 9.76
C LEU A 20 11.72 -4.86 8.40
N GLU A 21 10.77 -5.57 7.82
CA GLU A 21 10.93 -6.13 6.49
C GLU A 21 10.17 -5.28 5.46
N LEU A 22 10.89 -4.72 4.48
CA LEU A 22 10.28 -3.95 3.40
C LEU A 22 9.70 -4.86 2.31
N VAL A 23 8.69 -4.35 1.61
CA VAL A 23 8.14 -4.95 0.40
C VAL A 23 9.21 -5.08 -0.67
N LYS A 24 9.12 -6.12 -1.51
CA LYS A 24 9.97 -6.29 -2.68
C LYS A 24 9.15 -6.16 -3.96
N ALA A 25 9.61 -5.32 -4.88
CA ALA A 25 9.03 -5.19 -6.21
C ALA A 25 10.10 -5.32 -7.29
N ASN A 26 9.70 -5.45 -8.53
CA ASN A 26 10.60 -5.73 -9.65
C ASN A 26 10.96 -4.49 -10.49
N ARG A 27 10.63 -3.30 -10.02
CA ARG A 27 10.92 -2.04 -10.70
C ARG A 27 11.08 -0.89 -9.70
N THR A 28 11.88 0.09 -10.09
CA THR A 28 12.00 1.38 -9.39
C THR A 28 11.00 2.38 -9.96
N ILE A 29 10.19 3.03 -9.10
CA ILE A 29 9.37 4.21 -9.46
C ILE A 29 10.25 5.45 -9.25
N ASP A 30 10.61 5.75 -8.00
CA ASP A 30 11.55 6.80 -7.67
C ASP A 30 12.75 6.21 -6.95
N SER A 31 13.95 6.65 -7.31
CA SER A 31 15.21 6.18 -6.72
C SER A 31 15.65 7.00 -5.51
N THR A 32 15.14 8.23 -5.38
CA THR A 32 15.54 9.17 -4.32
C THR A 32 14.35 10.03 -3.86
N VAL A 33 14.34 10.36 -2.58
CA VAL A 33 13.44 11.37 -1.99
C VAL A 33 14.28 12.36 -1.21
N VAL A 34 14.27 13.61 -1.63
CA VAL A 34 15.02 14.70 -0.97
C VAL A 34 14.24 15.26 0.21
N ASP A 35 14.91 15.89 1.14
CA ASP A 35 14.33 16.57 2.32
C ASP A 35 13.21 15.73 2.97
N HIS A 36 13.59 14.62 3.59
CA HIS A 36 12.64 13.64 4.10
C HIS A 36 12.79 13.32 5.58
N SER A 37 11.70 12.89 6.17
CA SER A 37 11.62 12.33 7.53
C SER A 37 11.05 10.92 7.48
N PRO A 38 11.62 9.96 8.23
CA PRO A 38 11.11 8.60 8.26
C PRO A 38 9.91 8.43 9.19
N VAL A 39 8.95 7.63 8.74
CA VAL A 39 7.87 7.05 9.55
C VAL A 39 8.05 5.55 9.52
N TYR A 40 7.99 4.88 10.66
CA TYR A 40 8.08 3.42 10.74
C TYR A 40 6.78 2.84 11.28
N ILE A 41 6.30 1.79 10.63
CA ILE A 41 5.14 1.00 11.06
C ILE A 41 5.61 -0.45 11.18
N PHE A 42 5.93 -0.85 12.40
CA PHE A 42 6.45 -2.18 12.71
C PHE A 42 5.31 -3.16 12.98
N LEU A 43 5.56 -4.42 12.66
CA LEU A 43 4.77 -5.53 13.15
C LEU A 43 5.08 -5.76 14.65
N ASP A 44 4.07 -5.64 15.49
CA ASP A 44 4.16 -6.00 16.92
C ASP A 44 3.26 -7.21 17.18
N ALA A 45 3.87 -8.38 17.32
CA ALA A 45 3.15 -9.62 17.60
C ALA A 45 3.12 -9.84 19.13
N LYS A 46 1.99 -9.53 19.77
CA LYS A 46 1.75 -9.77 21.20
C LYS A 46 0.85 -10.98 21.39
N GLY A 47 1.45 -12.15 21.62
CA GLY A 47 0.70 -13.40 21.83
C GLY A 47 -0.06 -13.81 20.57
N LYS A 48 -1.41 -13.80 20.62
CA LYS A 48 -2.27 -14.13 19.47
C LYS A 48 -2.67 -12.91 18.63
N ASP A 49 -2.38 -11.70 19.12
CA ASP A 49 -2.80 -10.47 18.47
C ASP A 49 -1.66 -9.89 17.64
N THR A 50 -2.01 -9.46 16.44
CA THR A 50 -1.12 -8.72 15.56
C THR A 50 -1.49 -7.24 15.67
N LEU A 51 -0.53 -6.40 16.03
CA LEU A 51 -0.69 -4.96 16.17
C LEU A 51 0.35 -4.24 15.30
N ALA A 52 0.10 -2.98 15.01
CA ALA A 52 1.10 -2.09 14.45
C ALA A 52 1.69 -1.19 15.55
N GLU A 53 3.00 -1.04 15.55
CA GLU A 53 3.68 -0.02 16.34
C GLU A 53 4.17 1.09 15.42
N VAL A 54 3.61 2.28 15.58
CA VAL A 54 3.97 3.46 14.79
C VAL A 54 5.06 4.27 15.50
N ASN A 55 6.20 4.44 14.84
CA ASN A 55 7.27 5.31 15.30
C ASN A 55 7.47 6.47 14.31
N ARG A 56 7.18 7.70 14.79
CA ARG A 56 7.30 8.96 14.04
C ARG A 56 8.03 10.05 14.83
N LYS A 57 8.89 9.66 15.78
CA LYS A 57 9.55 10.60 16.70
C LYS A 57 10.39 11.67 15.99
N ASN A 58 10.94 11.31 14.81
CA ASN A 58 11.81 12.21 14.02
C ASN A 58 11.10 12.79 12.80
N THR A 59 9.75 12.80 12.79
CA THR A 59 8.99 13.28 11.64
C THR A 59 8.81 14.80 11.73
N ILE A 60 9.23 15.50 10.67
CA ILE A 60 9.11 16.96 10.52
C ILE A 60 7.96 17.25 9.55
N GLY A 61 7.03 18.13 9.93
CA GLY A 61 5.80 18.39 9.16
C GLY A 61 6.01 18.96 7.76
N THR A 62 7.10 19.72 7.58
CA THR A 62 7.42 20.39 6.30
C THR A 62 8.19 19.54 5.30
N THR A 63 8.71 18.37 5.71
CA THR A 63 9.51 17.49 4.85
C THR A 63 8.64 16.44 4.15
N ASN A 64 9.19 15.78 3.15
CA ASN A 64 8.61 14.55 2.61
C ASN A 64 8.59 13.47 3.69
N TRP A 65 7.52 12.65 3.76
CA TRP A 65 7.46 11.54 4.69
C TRP A 65 7.69 10.22 3.98
N ILE A 66 8.70 9.46 4.42
CA ILE A 66 8.96 8.11 3.94
C ILE A 66 8.37 7.11 4.93
N PHE A 67 7.34 6.40 4.51
CA PHE A 67 6.67 5.35 5.26
C PHE A 67 7.39 4.02 5.03
N ASN A 68 8.08 3.56 6.07
CA ASN A 68 8.69 2.24 6.14
C ASN A 68 7.71 1.31 6.84
N VAL A 69 6.94 0.56 6.06
CA VAL A 69 5.87 -0.30 6.57
C VAL A 69 6.32 -1.75 6.51
N ASP A 70 6.16 -2.47 7.62
CA ASP A 70 6.48 -3.89 7.65
C ASP A 70 5.56 -4.66 6.69
N LYS A 71 6.16 -5.34 5.74
CA LYS A 71 5.45 -6.05 4.67
C LYS A 71 4.49 -7.13 5.15
N ARG A 72 4.72 -7.67 6.37
CA ARG A 72 3.92 -8.75 6.99
C ARG A 72 2.61 -8.27 7.60
N LEU A 73 2.45 -6.96 7.80
CA LEU A 73 1.24 -6.39 8.38
C LEU A 73 0.02 -6.66 7.49
N PRO A 74 -1.08 -7.21 8.05
CA PRO A 74 -2.36 -7.26 7.36
C PRO A 74 -2.87 -5.84 7.04
N LEU A 75 -3.53 -5.66 5.90
CA LEU A 75 -4.07 -4.35 5.49
C LEU A 75 -5.04 -3.78 6.51
N LYS A 76 -5.87 -4.62 7.14
CA LYS A 76 -6.79 -4.20 8.22
C LYS A 76 -6.09 -3.53 9.41
N ILE A 77 -4.77 -3.68 9.53
CA ILE A 77 -3.95 -3.09 10.60
C ILE A 77 -3.11 -1.95 10.06
N ALA A 78 -2.46 -2.13 8.90
CA ALA A 78 -1.56 -1.13 8.33
C ALA A 78 -2.32 0.10 7.81
N ILE A 79 -3.42 -0.09 7.08
CA ILE A 79 -4.13 0.99 6.40
C ILE A 79 -4.76 2.01 7.36
N PRO A 80 -5.44 1.62 8.44
CA PRO A 80 -5.94 2.60 9.42
C PRO A 80 -4.85 3.51 10.01
N GLU A 81 -3.66 2.97 10.30
CA GLU A 81 -2.54 3.77 10.79
C GLU A 81 -2.02 4.76 9.72
N ILE A 82 -1.97 4.32 8.47
CA ILE A 82 -1.57 5.17 7.34
C ILE A 82 -2.57 6.30 7.15
N ILE A 83 -3.89 6.00 7.12
CA ILE A 83 -4.96 7.00 7.02
C ILE A 83 -4.83 8.03 8.15
N GLN A 84 -4.67 7.57 9.40
CA GLN A 84 -4.53 8.46 10.55
C GLN A 84 -3.32 9.41 10.41
N LEU A 85 -2.22 8.92 9.85
CA LEU A 85 -1.02 9.72 9.62
C LEU A 85 -1.22 10.74 8.48
N GLN A 86 -1.87 10.34 7.37
CA GLN A 86 -2.24 11.25 6.28
C GLN A 86 -3.16 12.36 6.80
N GLU A 87 -4.26 12.01 7.47
CA GLU A 87 -5.19 13.00 8.04
C GLU A 87 -4.53 13.96 9.02
N ARG A 88 -3.63 13.45 9.86
CA ARG A 88 -2.90 14.28 10.83
C ARG A 88 -2.00 15.29 10.14
N ARG A 89 -1.39 14.91 9.02
CA ARG A 89 -0.59 15.79 8.20
C ARG A 89 -1.45 16.86 7.52
N ASP A 90 -2.58 16.45 6.95
CA ASP A 90 -3.48 17.35 6.21
C ASP A 90 -4.14 18.37 7.15
N LYS A 91 -4.44 17.98 8.39
CA LYS A 91 -5.01 18.83 9.42
C LYS A 91 -3.99 19.75 10.11
N ALA A 92 -2.69 19.65 9.80
CA ALA A 92 -1.68 20.53 10.39
C ALA A 92 -1.88 21.97 9.93
N GLN A 93 -2.17 22.88 10.88
CA GLN A 93 -2.49 24.29 10.59
C GLN A 93 -1.24 25.18 10.44
N PHE A 94 -0.11 24.76 11.01
CA PHE A 94 1.12 25.57 11.04
C PHE A 94 2.25 24.84 10.29
N HIS A 95 3.05 25.62 9.55
CA HIS A 95 4.22 25.14 8.82
C HIS A 95 3.91 24.01 7.83
N LYS A 96 2.78 24.09 7.11
CA LYS A 96 2.44 23.15 6.06
C LYS A 96 3.26 23.46 4.80
N ASN A 97 3.91 22.44 4.26
CA ASN A 97 4.51 22.47 2.93
C ASN A 97 3.60 21.70 1.97
N GLU A 98 2.90 22.41 1.09
CA GLU A 98 1.95 21.83 0.13
C GLU A 98 2.66 20.93 -0.89
N GLU A 99 3.94 21.18 -1.18
CA GLU A 99 4.73 20.38 -2.13
C GLU A 99 5.24 19.08 -1.53
N ALA A 100 5.30 18.99 -0.19
CA ALA A 100 5.80 17.80 0.47
C ALA A 100 4.85 16.61 0.29
N GLY A 101 5.43 15.46 -0.10
CA GLY A 101 4.73 14.22 -0.41
C GLY A 101 4.83 13.15 0.67
N ASN A 102 4.03 12.09 0.49
CA ASN A 102 4.14 10.84 1.22
C ASN A 102 4.65 9.76 0.26
N PHE A 103 5.61 8.95 0.72
CA PHE A 103 6.26 7.93 -0.08
C PHE A 103 6.32 6.61 0.70
N TYR A 104 5.97 5.50 0.08
CA TYR A 104 6.31 4.18 0.59
C TYR A 104 7.72 3.80 0.17
N SER A 105 8.54 3.33 1.11
CA SER A 105 9.81 2.69 0.80
C SER A 105 9.60 1.21 0.48
N TYR A 106 10.36 0.72 -0.47
CA TYR A 106 10.41 -0.70 -0.83
C TYR A 106 11.79 -1.05 -1.43
N THR A 107 12.05 -2.33 -1.63
CA THR A 107 13.28 -2.79 -2.28
C THR A 107 13.00 -3.18 -3.72
N ASP A 108 13.71 -2.59 -4.67
CA ASP A 108 13.77 -3.10 -6.04
C ASP A 108 14.59 -4.40 -6.04
N SER A 109 13.94 -5.52 -6.32
CA SER A 109 14.56 -6.85 -6.31
C SER A 109 15.50 -7.10 -7.48
N VAL A 110 15.37 -6.34 -8.58
CA VAL A 110 16.20 -6.42 -9.78
C VAL A 110 17.49 -5.63 -9.58
N GLN A 111 17.36 -4.34 -9.21
CA GLN A 111 18.49 -3.46 -8.99
C GLN A 111 19.14 -3.63 -7.61
N LYS A 112 18.46 -4.30 -6.67
CA LYS A 112 18.87 -4.49 -5.26
C LYS A 112 19.10 -3.19 -4.52
N THR A 113 18.30 -2.18 -4.84
CA THR A 113 18.34 -0.84 -4.25
C THR A 113 17.06 -0.52 -3.51
N LEU A 114 17.14 0.47 -2.62
CA LEU A 114 15.95 1.08 -2.03
C LEU A 114 15.26 1.93 -3.11
N ALA A 115 13.93 1.86 -3.14
CA ALA A 115 13.09 2.61 -4.05
C ALA A 115 11.87 3.16 -3.33
N PHE A 116 11.19 4.13 -3.95
CA PHE A 116 10.10 4.86 -3.34
C PHE A 116 8.90 4.95 -4.28
N MET A 117 7.69 4.86 -3.71
CA MET A 117 6.44 5.05 -4.44
C MET A 117 5.68 6.23 -3.82
N PRO A 118 5.42 7.32 -4.56
CA PRO A 118 4.60 8.41 -4.08
C PRO A 118 3.15 7.94 -3.90
N PHE A 119 2.52 8.36 -2.77
CA PHE A 119 1.14 7.99 -2.48
C PHE A 119 0.31 9.13 -1.84
N LYS A 120 0.76 10.38 -1.98
CA LYS A 120 0.04 11.55 -1.46
C LYS A 120 -1.40 11.60 -1.97
N GLU A 121 -1.61 11.23 -3.24
CA GLU A 121 -2.90 11.25 -3.91
C GLU A 121 -3.75 9.99 -3.66
N ILE A 122 -3.17 8.95 -3.03
CA ILE A 122 -3.92 7.73 -2.76
C ILE A 122 -4.86 7.95 -1.58
N ASN A 123 -6.16 7.75 -1.84
CA ASN A 123 -7.23 7.79 -0.85
C ASN A 123 -7.70 6.37 -0.56
N TYR A 124 -7.67 5.98 0.70
CA TYR A 124 -8.13 4.65 1.12
C TYR A 124 -9.58 4.69 1.54
N THR A 125 -10.39 3.83 0.94
CA THR A 125 -11.74 3.53 1.41
C THR A 125 -11.72 2.20 2.12
N TYR A 126 -12.11 2.19 3.39
CA TYR A 126 -11.94 1.05 4.28
C TYR A 126 -13.27 0.46 4.76
N ASN A 127 -13.32 -0.87 4.94
CA ASN A 127 -14.41 -1.69 5.47
C ASN A 127 -15.50 -2.15 4.47
N SER A 128 -16.59 -1.38 4.33
CA SER A 128 -17.83 -1.83 3.68
C SER A 128 -18.01 -1.34 2.26
N TYR A 129 -16.96 -0.78 1.68
CA TYR A 129 -17.05 -0.16 0.37
C TYR A 129 -16.22 -0.92 -0.67
N PHE A 130 -16.71 -0.92 -1.90
CA PHE A 130 -16.13 -1.65 -3.02
C PHE A 130 -16.28 -0.82 -4.30
N SER A 131 -15.34 -0.91 -5.23
CA SER A 131 -15.33 -0.03 -6.40
C SER A 131 -16.59 -0.10 -7.24
N THR A 132 -17.22 -1.27 -7.39
CA THR A 132 -18.48 -1.41 -8.16
C THR A 132 -19.64 -0.63 -7.54
N ILE A 133 -19.67 -0.51 -6.21
CA ILE A 133 -20.66 0.31 -5.50
C ILE A 133 -20.37 1.79 -5.78
N TYR A 134 -19.10 2.19 -5.61
CA TYR A 134 -18.65 3.56 -5.87
C TYR A 134 -18.98 4.01 -7.30
N ILE A 135 -18.74 3.16 -8.30
CA ILE A 135 -19.05 3.43 -9.71
C ILE A 135 -20.56 3.66 -9.90
N LYS A 136 -21.39 2.80 -9.31
CA LYS A 136 -22.85 2.93 -9.39
C LYS A 136 -23.40 4.18 -8.71
N GLU A 137 -22.76 4.63 -7.63
CA GLU A 137 -23.16 5.83 -6.89
C GLU A 137 -22.67 7.14 -7.52
N ASN A 138 -21.68 7.06 -8.43
CA ASN A 138 -21.11 8.22 -9.10
C ASN A 138 -21.16 8.09 -10.63
N PRO A 139 -22.34 7.88 -11.24
CA PRO A 139 -22.48 7.62 -12.67
C PRO A 139 -21.98 8.78 -13.53
N ASP A 140 -22.26 10.02 -13.14
CA ASP A 140 -21.87 11.21 -13.91
C ASP A 140 -20.34 11.36 -14.05
N TYR A 141 -19.60 11.05 -12.97
CA TYR A 141 -18.14 11.05 -13.01
C TYR A 141 -17.60 10.02 -14.00
N HIS A 142 -18.26 8.86 -14.11
CA HIS A 142 -17.79 7.73 -14.92
C HIS A 142 -18.25 7.76 -16.39
N LEU A 143 -19.10 8.71 -16.79
CA LEU A 143 -19.61 8.80 -18.17
C LEU A 143 -18.50 8.85 -19.23
N HIS A 144 -17.37 9.44 -18.90
CA HIS A 144 -16.24 9.65 -19.83
C HIS A 144 -15.14 8.59 -19.73
N PHE A 145 -15.34 7.59 -18.89
CA PHE A 145 -14.37 6.52 -18.64
C PHE A 145 -14.94 5.15 -18.99
N GLN A 146 -14.10 4.28 -19.51
CA GLN A 146 -14.29 2.84 -19.37
C GLN A 146 -13.68 2.41 -18.04
N THR A 147 -14.46 1.82 -17.15
CA THR A 147 -14.02 1.44 -15.80
C THR A 147 -13.77 -0.05 -15.71
N PHE A 148 -12.71 -0.45 -14.99
CA PHE A 148 -12.41 -1.84 -14.67
C PHE A 148 -12.18 -1.99 -13.17
N SER A 149 -12.69 -3.09 -12.58
CA SER A 149 -12.53 -3.42 -11.18
C SER A 149 -11.65 -4.64 -11.01
N VAL A 150 -10.45 -4.46 -10.46
CA VAL A 150 -9.51 -5.54 -10.13
C VAL A 150 -9.66 -5.89 -8.65
N ASN A 151 -9.97 -7.17 -8.36
CA ASN A 151 -10.30 -7.63 -7.02
C ASN A 151 -9.25 -8.63 -6.54
N PHE A 152 -8.39 -8.22 -5.63
CA PHE A 152 -7.40 -9.07 -4.99
C PHE A 152 -8.01 -9.78 -3.78
N LYS A 153 -8.03 -11.11 -3.85
CA LYS A 153 -8.64 -12.01 -2.86
C LYS A 153 -7.56 -12.82 -2.15
N LEU A 154 -7.93 -13.45 -1.05
CA LEU A 154 -7.04 -14.40 -0.36
C LEU A 154 -6.64 -15.57 -1.28
N LYS A 155 -5.60 -16.29 -0.87
CA LYS A 155 -5.05 -17.46 -1.58
C LYS A 155 -4.54 -17.13 -2.99
N ASN A 156 -3.97 -15.94 -3.15
CA ASN A 156 -3.39 -15.46 -4.42
C ASN A 156 -4.38 -15.46 -5.59
N LYS A 157 -5.66 -15.22 -5.31
CA LYS A 157 -6.70 -15.12 -6.33
C LYS A 157 -6.95 -13.67 -6.71
N VAL A 158 -7.18 -13.43 -7.99
CA VAL A 158 -7.56 -12.13 -8.54
C VAL A 158 -8.69 -12.29 -9.54
N SER A 159 -9.58 -11.29 -9.62
CA SER A 159 -10.58 -11.22 -10.69
C SER A 159 -10.64 -9.80 -11.26
N VAL A 160 -10.98 -9.71 -12.54
CA VAL A 160 -11.22 -8.45 -13.25
C VAL A 160 -12.67 -8.47 -13.72
N ASP A 161 -13.47 -7.51 -13.25
CA ASP A 161 -14.91 -7.42 -13.52
C ASP A 161 -15.65 -8.77 -13.30
N GLY A 162 -15.28 -9.48 -12.22
CA GLY A 162 -15.86 -10.79 -11.86
C GLY A 162 -15.21 -12.00 -12.52
N ASN A 163 -14.43 -11.85 -13.59
CA ASN A 163 -13.72 -12.93 -14.25
C ASN A 163 -12.44 -13.29 -13.49
N GLU A 164 -12.28 -14.52 -13.05
CA GLU A 164 -11.03 -14.98 -12.40
C GLU A 164 -9.89 -15.00 -13.41
N VAL A 165 -8.74 -14.48 -12.99
CA VAL A 165 -7.51 -14.37 -13.78
C VAL A 165 -6.36 -14.96 -12.96
N GLU A 166 -5.41 -15.61 -13.62
CA GLU A 166 -4.19 -16.05 -12.96
C GLU A 166 -3.32 -14.83 -12.57
N MET A 167 -2.83 -14.82 -11.34
CA MET A 167 -2.07 -13.68 -10.80
C MET A 167 -0.82 -13.34 -11.63
N SER A 168 -0.17 -14.36 -12.20
CA SER A 168 1.01 -14.21 -13.07
C SER A 168 0.68 -13.58 -14.43
N GLU A 169 -0.59 -13.66 -14.86
CA GLU A 169 -1.05 -13.17 -16.16
C GLU A 169 -1.82 -11.84 -16.05
N LEU A 170 -2.03 -11.34 -14.82
CA LEU A 170 -2.86 -10.17 -14.56
C LEU A 170 -2.46 -8.94 -15.41
N VAL A 171 -1.17 -8.63 -15.48
CA VAL A 171 -0.68 -7.44 -16.20
C VAL A 171 -0.88 -7.61 -17.71
N SER A 172 -0.56 -8.78 -18.27
CA SER A 172 -0.79 -9.06 -19.70
C SER A 172 -2.28 -9.06 -20.02
N PHE A 173 -3.09 -9.71 -19.18
CA PHE A 173 -4.54 -9.71 -19.33
C PHE A 173 -5.12 -8.29 -19.32
N LEU A 174 -4.76 -7.45 -18.35
CA LEU A 174 -5.24 -6.06 -18.29
C LEU A 174 -4.78 -5.25 -19.48
N LYS A 175 -3.55 -5.43 -19.97
CA LYS A 175 -3.03 -4.74 -21.15
C LYS A 175 -3.87 -5.06 -22.40
N ASP A 176 -4.14 -6.34 -22.61
CA ASP A 176 -4.92 -6.80 -23.76
C ASP A 176 -6.39 -6.38 -23.62
N TYR A 177 -6.95 -6.55 -22.41
CA TYR A 177 -8.35 -6.23 -22.11
C TYR A 177 -8.63 -4.74 -22.22
N THR A 178 -7.75 -3.87 -21.71
CA THR A 178 -7.89 -2.41 -21.82
C THR A 178 -7.76 -1.95 -23.28
N THR A 179 -6.92 -2.59 -24.09
CA THR A 179 -6.79 -2.29 -25.52
C THR A 179 -8.06 -2.64 -26.27
N PHE A 180 -8.64 -3.81 -25.99
CA PHE A 180 -9.85 -4.28 -26.66
C PHE A 180 -11.11 -3.55 -26.20
N ALA A 181 -11.33 -3.44 -24.89
CA ALA A 181 -12.56 -2.93 -24.31
C ALA A 181 -12.58 -1.39 -24.15
N GLY A 182 -11.45 -0.74 -24.34
CA GLY A 182 -11.34 0.71 -24.16
C GLY A 182 -12.04 1.53 -25.25
N GLU A 183 -12.22 0.97 -26.45
CA GLU A 183 -12.92 1.61 -27.58
C GLU A 183 -12.52 3.08 -27.80
N GLY A 184 -11.25 3.43 -27.53
CA GLY A 184 -10.76 4.80 -27.62
C GLY A 184 -11.17 5.74 -26.49
N LYS A 185 -11.87 5.25 -25.44
CA LYS A 185 -12.18 6.01 -24.23
C LYS A 185 -11.00 5.98 -23.25
N ARG A 186 -10.97 6.95 -22.35
CA ARG A 186 -10.07 6.90 -21.20
C ARG A 186 -10.49 5.78 -20.26
N ILE A 187 -9.51 5.06 -19.74
CA ILE A 187 -9.70 3.88 -18.90
C ILE A 187 -9.32 4.24 -17.47
N LEU A 188 -10.16 3.83 -16.52
CA LEU A 188 -9.92 4.00 -15.10
C LEU A 188 -10.01 2.62 -14.41
N ILE A 189 -8.88 2.16 -13.89
CA ILE A 189 -8.78 0.86 -13.19
C ILE A 189 -8.90 1.09 -11.70
N TYR A 190 -9.88 0.47 -11.08
CA TYR A 190 -10.09 0.46 -9.64
C TYR A 190 -9.48 -0.79 -9.01
N LEU A 191 -8.83 -0.62 -7.85
CA LEU A 191 -8.19 -1.69 -7.11
C LEU A 191 -8.93 -1.95 -5.81
N ASN A 192 -9.34 -3.21 -5.60
CA ASN A 192 -10.00 -3.68 -4.39
C ASN A 192 -9.16 -4.78 -3.75
N PHE A 193 -8.86 -4.63 -2.46
CA PHE A 193 -8.04 -5.58 -1.72
C PHE A 193 -8.80 -6.12 -0.50
N ASP A 194 -8.81 -7.44 -0.33
CA ASP A 194 -9.29 -8.05 0.92
C ASP A 194 -8.42 -7.56 2.09
N GLU A 195 -9.03 -7.06 3.16
CA GLU A 195 -8.34 -6.46 4.30
C GLU A 195 -7.37 -7.39 5.03
N ARG A 196 -7.49 -8.71 4.80
CA ARG A 196 -6.64 -9.76 5.37
C ARG A 196 -5.36 -10.00 4.56
N LEU A 197 -5.25 -9.45 3.37
CA LEU A 197 -4.01 -9.46 2.59
C LEU A 197 -2.92 -8.69 3.34
N THR A 198 -1.67 -9.05 3.09
CA THR A 198 -0.52 -8.36 3.67
C THR A 198 -0.20 -7.07 2.92
N PHE A 199 0.50 -6.16 3.58
CA PHE A 199 1.01 -4.96 2.95
C PHE A 199 1.98 -5.27 1.80
N ASP A 200 2.72 -6.40 1.90
CA ASP A 200 3.53 -6.93 0.79
C ASP A 200 2.70 -7.14 -0.48
N HIS A 201 1.58 -7.85 -0.33
CA HIS A 201 0.70 -8.13 -1.46
C HIS A 201 0.12 -6.85 -2.07
N TYR A 202 -0.32 -5.92 -1.22
CA TYR A 202 -0.87 -4.64 -1.67
C TYR A 202 0.16 -3.82 -2.45
N LEU A 203 1.27 -3.46 -1.80
CA LEU A 203 2.22 -2.52 -2.39
C LEU A 203 2.92 -3.09 -3.62
N SER A 204 3.29 -4.38 -3.59
CA SER A 204 3.91 -5.02 -4.76
C SER A 204 2.99 -5.01 -5.98
N LYS A 205 1.67 -5.25 -5.80
CA LYS A 205 0.71 -5.23 -6.89
C LYS A 205 0.40 -3.81 -7.39
N VAL A 206 0.31 -2.83 -6.50
CA VAL A 206 0.17 -1.43 -6.93
C VAL A 206 1.37 -1.01 -7.78
N ILE A 207 2.60 -1.30 -7.35
CA ILE A 207 3.82 -0.98 -8.09
C ILE A 207 3.84 -1.69 -9.46
N GLU A 208 3.45 -2.97 -9.49
CA GLU A 208 3.38 -3.76 -10.73
C GLU A 208 2.38 -3.15 -11.72
N LEU A 209 1.18 -2.82 -11.27
CA LEU A 209 0.09 -2.30 -12.11
C LEU A 209 0.35 -0.86 -12.59
N LYS A 210 1.13 -0.07 -11.86
CA LYS A 210 1.56 1.26 -12.35
C LYS A 210 2.33 1.20 -13.69
N ALA A 211 2.79 0.02 -14.12
CA ALA A 211 3.35 -0.17 -15.45
C ALA A 211 2.33 -0.02 -16.59
N LEU A 212 1.04 -0.11 -16.28
CA LEU A 212 -0.05 0.03 -17.28
C LEU A 212 -0.43 1.50 -17.52
N GLU A 213 -0.06 2.41 -16.61
CA GLU A 213 -0.43 3.82 -16.72
C GLU A 213 0.19 4.47 -17.97
N ASN A 214 -0.64 5.17 -18.71
CA ASN A 214 -0.28 5.95 -19.90
C ASN A 214 -1.34 7.06 -20.14
N GLU A 215 -1.32 7.74 -21.28
CA GLU A 215 -2.25 8.82 -21.60
C GLU A 215 -3.73 8.39 -21.58
N LEU A 216 -4.03 7.13 -21.86
CA LEU A 216 -5.40 6.59 -21.89
C LEU A 216 -5.76 5.76 -20.67
N VAL A 217 -4.79 5.14 -20.01
CA VAL A 217 -5.01 4.21 -18.89
C VAL A 217 -4.48 4.82 -17.60
N ALA A 218 -5.34 4.96 -16.61
CA ALA A 218 -4.99 5.40 -15.27
C ALA A 218 -5.48 4.39 -14.21
N ILE A 219 -4.69 4.24 -13.15
CA ILE A 219 -5.14 3.58 -11.92
C ILE A 219 -5.84 4.64 -11.06
N SER A 220 -7.04 4.31 -10.58
CA SER A 220 -7.77 5.20 -9.69
C SER A 220 -6.93 5.51 -8.43
N PRO A 221 -6.89 6.78 -7.99
CA PRO A 221 -6.27 7.11 -6.72
C PRO A 221 -7.09 6.61 -5.51
N ILE A 222 -8.32 6.12 -5.73
CA ILE A 222 -9.15 5.55 -4.67
C ILE A 222 -8.90 4.05 -4.60
N HIS A 223 -8.28 3.60 -3.50
CA HIS A 223 -8.01 2.19 -3.22
C HIS A 223 -8.99 1.65 -2.19
N PHE A 224 -9.66 0.55 -2.52
CA PHE A 224 -10.69 -0.06 -1.67
C PHE A 224 -10.08 -1.22 -0.87
N ILE A 225 -10.14 -1.11 0.46
CA ILE A 225 -9.71 -2.15 1.39
C ILE A 225 -10.96 -2.69 2.07
N TYR A 226 -11.46 -3.84 1.62
CA TYR A 226 -12.76 -4.33 2.01
C TYR A 226 -12.71 -5.50 3.00
N ASP A 227 -13.68 -5.52 3.92
CA ASP A 227 -14.05 -6.70 4.69
C ASP A 227 -15.21 -7.41 3.98
N LYS A 228 -14.95 -8.60 3.44
CA LYS A 228 -15.99 -9.38 2.72
C LYS A 228 -17.27 -9.58 3.53
N LYS A 229 -17.18 -9.61 4.86
CA LYS A 229 -18.35 -9.83 5.74
C LYS A 229 -19.22 -8.58 5.90
N LYS A 230 -18.67 -7.41 5.58
CA LYS A 230 -19.35 -6.12 5.72
C LYS A 230 -19.83 -5.55 4.39
N LEU A 231 -19.48 -6.20 3.28
CA LEU A 231 -20.01 -5.80 1.99
C LEU A 231 -21.53 -6.06 1.97
N PRO A 232 -22.32 -5.13 1.42
CA PRO A 232 -23.73 -5.35 1.25
C PRO A 232 -23.98 -6.55 0.32
N ASP A 233 -25.05 -7.29 0.59
CA ASP A 233 -25.54 -8.33 -0.32
C ASP A 233 -26.03 -7.65 -1.61
N CYS A 234 -25.14 -7.40 -2.53
CA CYS A 234 -25.47 -6.95 -3.86
C CYS A 234 -24.97 -8.00 -4.86
N GLU A 235 -25.74 -8.20 -5.92
CA GLU A 235 -25.31 -8.97 -7.11
C GLU A 235 -24.16 -8.25 -7.86
N CYS A 236 -23.24 -7.68 -7.11
CA CYS A 236 -22.08 -6.95 -7.62
C CYS A 236 -20.97 -7.95 -7.88
N GLY A 237 -20.96 -8.62 -9.03
CA GLY A 237 -20.05 -9.69 -9.45
C GLY A 237 -18.65 -9.64 -8.80
N MET A 238 -18.55 -10.39 -7.68
CA MET A 238 -17.28 -10.59 -6.94
C MET A 238 -16.53 -11.79 -7.49
#